data_0d228d9de84656eec2983f6b41b2374a
#
_entry.id   0d228d9de84656eec2983f6b41b2374a
#
_cell.length_a   1.000
_cell.length_b   1.000
_cell.length_c   1.000
_cell.angle_alpha   90.00
_cell.angle_beta   90.00
_cell.angle_gamma   90.00
#
_symmetry.space_group_name_H-M   'P 1'
#
loop_
_entity.id
_entity.type
_entity.pdbx_description
1 polymer ?
#
loop_
_entity_poly.entity_id
_entity_poly.type
_entity_poly.pdbx_seq_one_letter_code
_entity_poly.pdbx_strand_id
1 'polypeptide(L)'
;MVSWKRGIMKQILAFGDSNTWGLIPGSTPYERYPWGVRWTSLLQKKFSDVRVIEEGLCGRTTVFEDELRPGRKGVDSLQVMLESHYPVDYAIIMLGTNDCKSYYNVSARTIGKGIEKCLDILERYLEPQNILLVSPMALGEDVWHEEKDPEFSKESVNVSIKLKEVYRSIADKHGVNFLAASDVVKASPIDDEHMDAEAHRKFADAVYNKLIASARIVA
;
A
#
# COMPACT_ATOMS: atom_id res chain seq x y z
N MET A 1 -37.42 21.72 -0.70
CA MET A 1 -36.53 20.62 -0.29
C MET A 1 -35.84 20.11 -1.56
N VAL A 2 -34.57 20.44 -1.76
CA VAL A 2 -33.80 19.94 -2.93
C VAL A 2 -33.41 18.49 -2.60
N SER A 3 -34.03 17.53 -3.27
CA SER A 3 -33.66 16.12 -3.17
C SER A 3 -32.34 15.92 -3.93
N TRP A 4 -31.24 15.87 -3.21
CA TRP A 4 -29.96 15.41 -3.74
C TRP A 4 -30.05 13.89 -3.97
N LYS A 5 -30.64 13.44 -5.07
CA LYS A 5 -30.37 12.09 -5.59
C LYS A 5 -28.94 12.09 -6.13
N ARG A 6 -27.98 11.84 -5.25
CA ARG A 6 -26.62 11.51 -5.66
C ARG A 6 -26.66 10.19 -6.46
N GLY A 7 -26.23 10.24 -7.72
CA GLY A 7 -25.40 9.16 -8.20
C GLY A 7 -24.15 9.17 -7.31
N ILE A 8 -24.10 8.31 -6.27
CA ILE A 8 -23.03 8.34 -5.29
C ILE A 8 -21.81 7.77 -5.98
N MET A 9 -20.85 8.65 -6.32
CA MET A 9 -19.53 8.23 -6.81
C MET A 9 -18.90 7.35 -5.75
N LYS A 10 -18.61 6.09 -6.06
CA LYS A 10 -17.92 5.16 -5.15
C LYS A 10 -16.52 5.67 -4.84
N GLN A 11 -16.02 5.38 -3.65
CA GLN A 11 -14.69 5.81 -3.21
C GLN A 11 -13.81 4.62 -2.85
N ILE A 12 -12.57 4.66 -3.36
CA ILE A 12 -11.50 3.70 -3.04
C ILE A 12 -10.46 4.45 -2.23
N LEU A 13 -10.20 4.03 -0.99
CA LEU A 13 -9.08 4.49 -0.19
C LEU A 13 -7.84 3.67 -0.55
N ALA A 14 -6.81 4.29 -1.10
CA ALA A 14 -5.49 3.71 -1.35
C ALA A 14 -4.53 4.10 -0.23
N PHE A 15 -4.41 3.25 0.79
CA PHE A 15 -3.60 3.49 1.98
C PHE A 15 -2.28 2.75 1.91
N GLY A 16 -1.16 3.46 2.03
CA GLY A 16 0.17 2.86 1.90
C GLY A 16 1.32 3.80 2.27
N ASP A 17 2.51 3.39 1.87
CA ASP A 17 3.78 4.06 2.12
C ASP A 17 4.26 4.94 0.95
N SER A 18 5.58 5.09 0.78
CA SER A 18 6.23 5.84 -0.30
C SER A 18 5.86 5.30 -1.69
N ASN A 19 5.67 4.00 -1.86
CA ASN A 19 5.24 3.41 -3.12
C ASN A 19 3.80 3.78 -3.49
N THR A 20 2.95 4.06 -2.51
CA THR A 20 1.60 4.60 -2.73
C THR A 20 1.63 6.12 -2.92
N TRP A 21 2.50 6.81 -2.18
CA TRP A 21 2.73 8.25 -2.37
C TRP A 21 3.30 8.55 -3.76
N GLY A 22 4.12 7.64 -4.31
CA GLY A 22 4.74 7.74 -5.62
C GLY A 22 6.10 8.45 -5.57
N LEU A 23 6.96 8.03 -4.63
CA LEU A 23 8.33 8.51 -4.53
C LEU A 23 9.13 8.11 -5.78
N ILE A 24 9.90 9.06 -6.33
CA ILE A 24 10.81 8.81 -7.45
C ILE A 24 12.06 8.11 -6.91
N PRO A 25 12.42 6.90 -7.41
CA PRO A 25 13.57 6.15 -6.93
C PRO A 25 14.85 6.97 -6.90
N GLY A 26 15.57 6.93 -5.78
CA GLY A 26 16.86 7.61 -5.59
C GLY A 26 16.79 9.13 -5.49
N SER A 27 15.62 9.75 -5.43
CA SER A 27 15.48 11.21 -5.33
C SER A 27 15.89 11.74 -3.95
N THR A 28 16.73 12.78 -3.96
CA THR A 28 17.21 13.46 -2.73
C THR A 28 17.26 14.97 -3.00
N PRO A 29 16.43 15.82 -2.36
CA PRO A 29 15.33 15.43 -1.42
C PRO A 29 14.23 14.62 -2.10
N TYR A 30 13.31 14.06 -1.33
CA TYR A 30 12.21 13.24 -1.85
C TYR A 30 11.38 14.02 -2.88
N GLU A 31 11.27 13.44 -4.09
CA GLU A 31 10.44 13.93 -5.18
C GLU A 31 9.31 12.95 -5.45
N ARG A 32 8.16 13.50 -5.81
CA ARG A 32 6.97 12.73 -6.09
C ARG A 32 6.69 12.68 -7.59
N TYR A 33 6.41 11.51 -8.12
CA TYR A 33 5.90 11.41 -9.50
C TYR A 33 4.66 12.31 -9.69
N PRO A 34 4.54 12.99 -10.84
CA PRO A 34 3.38 13.84 -11.12
C PRO A 34 2.10 13.02 -11.23
N TRP A 35 0.96 13.70 -11.17
CA TRP A 35 -0.33 13.11 -11.50
C TRP A 35 -0.30 12.49 -12.88
N GLY A 36 -0.82 11.25 -12.98
CA GLY A 36 -0.84 10.50 -14.25
C GLY A 36 0.35 9.57 -14.44
N VAL A 37 1.28 9.48 -13.46
CA VAL A 37 2.39 8.53 -13.43
C VAL A 37 2.25 7.56 -12.24
N ARG A 38 1.86 8.05 -11.05
CA ARG A 38 1.62 7.22 -9.87
C ARG A 38 0.53 6.19 -10.12
N TRP A 39 0.68 5.00 -9.60
CA TRP A 39 -0.29 3.92 -9.77
C TRP A 39 -1.72 4.31 -9.32
N THR A 40 -1.86 5.10 -8.27
CA THR A 40 -3.13 5.60 -7.76
C THR A 40 -3.82 6.51 -8.77
N SER A 41 -3.08 7.43 -9.37
CA SER A 41 -3.59 8.33 -10.41
C SER A 41 -3.86 7.62 -11.74
N LEU A 42 -3.07 6.61 -12.06
CA LEU A 42 -3.32 5.73 -13.22
C LEU A 42 -4.56 4.87 -13.00
N LEU A 43 -4.76 4.36 -11.78
CA LEU A 43 -5.98 3.66 -11.40
C LEU A 43 -7.21 4.57 -11.52
N GLN A 44 -7.10 5.84 -11.07
CA GLN A 44 -8.17 6.83 -11.23
C GLN A 44 -8.58 7.02 -12.68
N LYS A 45 -7.63 7.02 -13.62
CA LYS A 45 -7.93 7.17 -15.06
C LYS A 45 -8.72 6.00 -15.65
N LYS A 46 -8.72 4.84 -14.98
CA LYS A 46 -9.46 3.65 -15.43
C LYS A 46 -10.93 3.63 -14.99
N PHE A 47 -11.30 4.52 -14.08
CA PHE A 47 -12.66 4.65 -13.56
C PHE A 47 -13.22 6.03 -13.88
N SER A 48 -14.48 6.06 -14.38
CA SER A 48 -15.21 7.31 -14.64
C SER A 48 -16.09 7.74 -13.46
N ASP A 49 -16.55 6.79 -12.68
CA ASP A 49 -17.57 6.94 -11.63
C ASP A 49 -17.07 6.50 -10.23
N VAL A 50 -15.79 6.28 -10.10
CA VAL A 50 -15.10 5.94 -8.84
C VAL A 50 -14.02 6.97 -8.55
N ARG A 51 -13.95 7.45 -7.32
CA ARG A 51 -12.87 8.31 -6.82
C ARG A 51 -11.82 7.48 -6.13
N VAL A 52 -10.55 7.61 -6.53
CA VAL A 52 -9.40 7.05 -5.83
C VAL A 52 -8.81 8.11 -4.90
N ILE A 53 -8.81 7.84 -3.61
CA ILE A 53 -8.26 8.70 -2.55
C ILE A 53 -6.85 8.22 -2.26
N GLU A 54 -5.85 9.09 -2.50
CA GLU A 54 -4.43 8.75 -2.34
C GLU A 54 -3.97 9.08 -0.92
N GLU A 55 -3.79 8.06 -0.08
CA GLU A 55 -3.29 8.17 1.29
C GLU A 55 -1.94 7.44 1.46
N GLY A 56 -1.00 7.75 0.56
CA GLY A 56 0.40 7.36 0.66
C GLY A 56 1.20 8.32 1.56
N LEU A 57 2.07 7.77 2.42
CA LEU A 57 2.99 8.54 3.26
C LEU A 57 4.35 7.86 3.33
N CYS A 58 5.40 8.55 2.89
CA CYS A 58 6.77 8.04 2.93
C CYS A 58 7.18 7.63 4.36
N GLY A 59 7.74 6.43 4.50
CA GLY A 59 8.14 5.89 5.79
C GLY A 59 7.01 5.26 6.60
N ARG A 60 5.77 5.18 6.11
CA ARG A 60 4.66 4.59 6.87
C ARG A 60 4.88 3.12 7.12
N THR A 61 4.76 2.72 8.38
CA THR A 61 4.81 1.34 8.89
C THR A 61 3.40 0.80 9.11
N THR A 62 3.28 -0.46 9.49
CA THR A 62 2.02 -1.02 10.00
C THR A 62 1.70 -0.52 11.40
N VAL A 63 2.51 -0.90 12.41
CA VAL A 63 2.26 -0.64 13.84
C VAL A 63 3.47 -0.08 14.57
N PHE A 64 4.62 0.03 13.91
CA PHE A 64 5.86 0.47 14.55
C PHE A 64 5.96 2.00 14.51
N GLU A 65 6.36 2.60 15.64
CA GLU A 65 6.66 4.03 15.68
C GLU A 65 8.03 4.29 15.04
N ASP A 66 8.13 5.35 14.27
CA ASP A 66 9.40 5.93 13.82
C ASP A 66 9.66 7.17 14.66
N GLU A 67 10.49 7.05 15.68
CA GLU A 67 10.78 8.15 16.62
C GLU A 67 11.46 9.34 15.94
N LEU A 68 12.15 9.10 14.82
CA LEU A 68 12.80 10.15 14.03
C LEU A 68 11.82 10.84 13.07
N ARG A 69 10.72 10.17 12.73
CA ARG A 69 9.66 10.69 11.82
C ARG A 69 8.28 10.40 12.41
N PRO A 70 7.86 11.12 13.45
CA PRO A 70 6.57 10.88 14.12
C PRO A 70 5.38 10.88 13.15
N GLY A 71 4.36 10.05 13.45
CA GLY A 71 3.14 9.95 12.64
C GLY A 71 3.22 8.95 11.49
N ARG A 72 4.26 8.07 11.45
CA ARG A 72 4.37 7.01 10.42
C ARG A 72 3.63 5.74 10.78
N LYS A 73 3.18 5.58 12.00
CA LYS A 73 2.43 4.43 12.45
C LYS A 73 1.04 4.34 11.79
N GLY A 74 0.87 3.36 10.91
CA GLY A 74 -0.29 3.22 10.04
C GLY A 74 -1.59 3.05 10.80
N VAL A 75 -1.62 2.18 11.83
CA VAL A 75 -2.82 1.94 12.63
C VAL A 75 -3.39 3.20 13.29
N ASP A 76 -2.55 4.16 13.64
CA ASP A 76 -3.00 5.39 14.31
C ASP A 76 -3.68 6.36 13.33
N SER A 77 -3.29 6.35 12.05
CA SER A 77 -3.85 7.23 11.02
C SER A 77 -4.98 6.61 10.20
N LEU A 78 -5.03 5.28 10.08
CA LEU A 78 -5.96 4.59 9.20
C LEU A 78 -7.43 4.87 9.55
N GLN A 79 -7.79 4.79 10.83
CA GLN A 79 -9.16 5.09 11.26
C GLN A 79 -9.54 6.54 10.96
N VAL A 80 -8.62 7.47 11.22
CA VAL A 80 -8.86 8.91 10.96
C VAL A 80 -9.10 9.14 9.47
N MET A 81 -8.35 8.48 8.58
CA MET A 81 -8.54 8.59 7.13
C MET A 81 -9.88 7.99 6.69
N LEU A 82 -10.27 6.84 7.23
CA LEU A 82 -11.58 6.23 6.93
C LEU A 82 -12.74 7.14 7.32
N GLU A 83 -12.68 7.74 8.50
CA GLU A 83 -13.72 8.65 8.99
C GLU A 83 -13.73 9.98 8.23
N SER A 84 -12.56 10.55 7.95
CA SER A 84 -12.41 11.82 7.22
C SER A 84 -12.89 11.73 5.77
N HIS A 85 -12.77 10.56 5.15
CA HIS A 85 -13.19 10.31 3.77
C HIS A 85 -14.53 9.57 3.66
N TYR A 86 -15.25 9.40 4.77
CA TYR A 86 -16.52 8.66 4.78
C TYR A 86 -17.55 9.25 3.80
N PRO A 87 -18.33 8.43 3.07
CA PRO A 87 -18.23 6.96 3.01
C PRO A 87 -17.08 6.49 2.11
N VAL A 88 -16.37 5.45 2.55
CA VAL A 88 -15.42 4.70 1.73
C VAL A 88 -16.09 3.38 1.34
N ASP A 89 -16.05 3.02 0.06
CA ASP A 89 -16.69 1.80 -0.46
C ASP A 89 -15.71 0.64 -0.58
N TYR A 90 -14.42 0.95 -0.83
CA TYR A 90 -13.34 -0.03 -1.00
C TYR A 90 -12.05 0.50 -0.40
N ALA A 91 -11.21 -0.40 0.10
CA ALA A 91 -9.87 -0.05 0.56
C ALA A 91 -8.81 -0.93 -0.11
N ILE A 92 -7.70 -0.32 -0.48
CA ILE A 92 -6.46 -0.98 -0.88
C ILE A 92 -5.43 -0.62 0.17
N ILE A 93 -4.84 -1.63 0.82
CA ILE A 93 -3.79 -1.43 1.80
C ILE A 93 -2.50 -2.10 1.36
N MET A 94 -1.40 -1.34 1.29
CA MET A 94 -0.06 -1.82 0.96
C MET A 94 0.95 -1.18 1.91
N LEU A 95 1.34 -1.91 2.94
CA LEU A 95 2.32 -1.55 3.96
C LEU A 95 3.21 -2.73 4.29
N GLY A 96 4.33 -2.50 4.95
CA GLY A 96 5.24 -3.52 5.44
C GLY A 96 6.69 -3.34 4.96
N THR A 97 6.93 -2.53 3.92
CA THR A 97 8.29 -2.22 3.44
C THR A 97 9.11 -1.58 4.55
N ASN A 98 8.61 -0.49 5.15
CA ASN A 98 9.31 0.23 6.21
C ASN A 98 9.45 -0.56 7.51
N ASP A 99 8.56 -1.51 7.75
CA ASP A 99 8.64 -2.44 8.88
C ASP A 99 9.85 -3.37 8.78
N CYS A 100 10.40 -3.56 7.57
CA CYS A 100 11.61 -4.36 7.33
C CYS A 100 12.90 -3.64 7.73
N LYS A 101 12.87 -2.36 8.10
CA LYS A 101 14.07 -1.60 8.50
C LYS A 101 14.79 -2.26 9.66
N SER A 102 16.10 -2.21 9.62
CA SER A 102 17.00 -2.82 10.62
C SER A 102 16.70 -2.37 12.05
N TYR A 103 16.26 -1.12 12.19
CA TYR A 103 15.89 -0.53 13.47
C TYR A 103 14.84 -1.33 14.23
N TYR A 104 13.84 -1.87 13.51
CA TYR A 104 12.77 -2.65 14.15
C TYR A 104 13.16 -4.10 14.42
N ASN A 105 14.10 -4.66 13.66
CA ASN A 105 14.60 -6.02 13.81
C ASN A 105 13.50 -7.09 14.04
N VAL A 106 12.49 -7.10 13.19
CA VAL A 106 11.31 -7.95 13.33
C VAL A 106 11.19 -8.96 12.19
N SER A 107 10.51 -10.07 12.47
CA SER A 107 10.23 -11.09 11.47
C SER A 107 9.04 -10.71 10.57
N ALA A 108 8.96 -11.28 9.37
CA ALA A 108 7.81 -11.15 8.48
C ALA A 108 6.47 -11.53 9.18
N ARG A 109 6.50 -12.53 10.08
CA ARG A 109 5.33 -12.90 10.88
C ARG A 109 4.90 -11.80 11.86
N THR A 110 5.85 -11.07 12.43
CA THR A 110 5.56 -9.93 13.33
C THR A 110 4.96 -8.78 12.54
N ILE A 111 5.51 -8.49 11.35
CA ILE A 111 4.93 -7.50 10.41
C ILE A 111 3.50 -7.92 10.00
N GLY A 112 3.30 -9.23 9.75
CA GLY A 112 1.98 -9.79 9.50
C GLY A 112 0.96 -9.50 10.61
N LYS A 113 1.36 -9.59 11.88
CA LYS A 113 0.48 -9.20 13.00
C LYS A 113 0.17 -7.70 12.98
N GLY A 114 1.08 -6.88 12.49
CA GLY A 114 0.84 -5.45 12.29
C GLY A 114 -0.22 -5.19 11.23
N ILE A 115 -0.13 -5.87 10.09
CA ILE A 115 -1.13 -5.72 9.01
C ILE A 115 -2.50 -6.29 9.43
N GLU A 116 -2.57 -7.38 10.23
CA GLU A 116 -3.83 -7.87 10.79
C GLU A 116 -4.54 -6.78 11.61
N LYS A 117 -3.81 -5.99 12.41
CA LYS A 117 -4.41 -4.85 13.14
C LYS A 117 -4.97 -3.77 12.22
N CYS A 118 -4.34 -3.54 11.07
CA CYS A 118 -4.90 -2.64 10.07
C CYS A 118 -6.17 -3.23 9.43
N LEU A 119 -6.22 -4.54 9.17
CA LEU A 119 -7.43 -5.21 8.68
C LEU A 119 -8.56 -5.16 9.72
N ASP A 120 -8.27 -5.39 10.99
CA ASP A 120 -9.25 -5.26 12.09
C ASP A 120 -9.89 -3.85 12.12
N ILE A 121 -9.15 -2.80 11.74
CA ILE A 121 -9.71 -1.44 11.63
C ILE A 121 -10.58 -1.33 10.38
N LEU A 122 -10.09 -1.79 9.22
CA LEU A 122 -10.82 -1.73 7.95
C LEU A 122 -12.16 -2.48 8.03
N GLU A 123 -12.19 -3.65 8.65
CA GLU A 123 -13.36 -4.51 8.77
C GLU A 123 -14.48 -3.93 9.66
N ARG A 124 -14.20 -2.86 10.42
CA ARG A 124 -15.25 -2.08 11.12
C ARG A 124 -16.05 -1.18 10.19
N TYR A 125 -15.51 -0.88 9.01
CA TYR A 125 -16.09 0.06 8.04
C TYR A 125 -16.48 -0.62 6.72
N LEU A 126 -15.83 -1.73 6.38
CA LEU A 126 -15.94 -2.40 5.08
C LEU A 126 -16.14 -3.90 5.24
N GLU A 127 -16.94 -4.47 4.36
CA GLU A 127 -17.02 -5.92 4.23
C GLU A 127 -15.69 -6.48 3.68
N PRO A 128 -15.25 -7.69 4.08
CA PRO A 128 -13.97 -8.27 3.65
C PRO A 128 -13.75 -8.28 2.14
N GLN A 129 -14.79 -8.57 1.34
CA GLN A 129 -14.70 -8.57 -0.12
C GLN A 129 -14.43 -7.18 -0.73
N ASN A 130 -14.59 -6.11 0.04
CA ASN A 130 -14.32 -4.73 -0.36
C ASN A 130 -12.91 -4.26 0.08
N ILE A 131 -12.09 -5.16 0.62
CA ILE A 131 -10.73 -4.88 1.04
C ILE A 131 -9.77 -5.65 0.13
N LEU A 132 -8.77 -4.95 -0.40
CA LEU A 132 -7.64 -5.53 -1.12
C LEU A 132 -6.37 -5.36 -0.29
N LEU A 133 -5.91 -6.47 0.29
CA LEU A 133 -4.60 -6.54 0.92
C LEU A 133 -3.54 -6.77 -0.15
N VAL A 134 -2.56 -5.90 -0.21
CA VAL A 134 -1.41 -6.02 -1.11
C VAL A 134 -0.16 -6.28 -0.27
N SER A 135 0.53 -7.42 -0.52
CA SER A 135 1.90 -7.54 -0.01
C SER A 135 2.82 -6.67 -0.85
N PRO A 136 3.71 -5.88 -0.23
CA PRO A 136 4.65 -5.06 -0.98
C PRO A 136 5.55 -5.90 -1.89
N MET A 137 6.20 -5.27 -2.84
CA MET A 137 7.27 -5.91 -3.60
C MET A 137 8.46 -6.20 -2.68
N ALA A 138 9.25 -7.21 -3.00
CA ALA A 138 10.48 -7.49 -2.27
C ALA A 138 11.49 -6.36 -2.49
N LEU A 139 12.26 -6.07 -1.45
CA LEU A 139 13.43 -5.21 -1.54
C LEU A 139 14.46 -5.85 -2.50
N GLY A 140 15.20 -5.03 -3.22
CA GLY A 140 16.33 -5.49 -4.03
C GLY A 140 17.49 -5.95 -3.15
N GLU A 141 18.40 -6.75 -3.74
CA GLU A 141 19.48 -7.42 -3.00
C GLU A 141 20.46 -6.45 -2.33
N ASP A 142 20.61 -5.26 -2.90
CA ASP A 142 21.62 -4.27 -2.50
C ASP A 142 21.01 -3.02 -1.84
N VAL A 143 19.71 -3.07 -1.45
CA VAL A 143 19.01 -1.93 -0.81
C VAL A 143 19.76 -1.34 0.36
N TRP A 144 20.45 -2.17 1.12
CA TRP A 144 21.17 -1.84 2.36
C TRP A 144 22.52 -1.17 2.13
N HIS A 145 22.96 -0.99 0.88
CA HIS A 145 24.19 -0.28 0.58
C HIS A 145 24.09 1.21 0.94
N GLU A 146 25.21 1.80 1.33
CA GLU A 146 25.28 3.17 1.83
C GLU A 146 24.79 4.21 0.80
N GLU A 147 24.98 3.92 -0.48
CA GLU A 147 24.52 4.75 -1.59
C GLU A 147 23.01 4.60 -1.94
N LYS A 148 22.29 3.66 -1.26
CA LYS A 148 20.84 3.43 -1.45
C LYS A 148 20.08 3.78 -0.17
N ASP A 149 19.67 2.78 0.62
CA ASP A 149 19.02 3.04 1.92
C ASP A 149 19.62 2.17 3.04
N PRO A 150 20.62 2.70 3.79
CA PRO A 150 21.28 1.99 4.86
C PRO A 150 20.42 1.76 6.11
N GLU A 151 19.17 2.24 6.14
CA GLU A 151 18.21 1.87 7.18
C GLU A 151 17.79 0.38 7.07
N PHE A 152 18.02 -0.25 5.91
CA PHE A 152 17.82 -1.68 5.69
C PHE A 152 19.11 -2.50 5.94
N SER A 153 18.98 -3.83 5.83
CA SER A 153 20.06 -4.81 5.94
C SER A 153 19.81 -5.97 4.98
N LYS A 154 20.77 -6.89 4.85
CA LYS A 154 20.57 -8.16 4.13
C LYS A 154 19.41 -8.97 4.70
N GLU A 155 19.22 -8.94 6.03
CA GLU A 155 18.08 -9.63 6.64
C GLU A 155 16.75 -8.94 6.31
N SER A 156 16.73 -7.63 6.13
CA SER A 156 15.55 -6.89 5.65
C SER A 156 15.06 -7.41 4.30
N VAL A 157 16.00 -7.72 3.38
CA VAL A 157 15.68 -8.35 2.08
C VAL A 157 15.01 -9.70 2.29
N ASN A 158 15.59 -10.57 3.14
CA ASN A 158 15.03 -11.89 3.46
C ASN A 158 13.64 -11.79 4.09
N VAL A 159 13.42 -10.80 4.96
CA VAL A 159 12.12 -10.54 5.59
C VAL A 159 11.11 -10.09 4.54
N SER A 160 11.48 -9.16 3.67
CA SER A 160 10.58 -8.61 2.63
C SER A 160 10.06 -9.68 1.67
N ILE A 161 10.92 -10.61 1.25
CA ILE A 161 10.55 -11.75 0.40
C ILE A 161 9.48 -12.63 1.06
N LYS A 162 9.56 -12.84 2.38
CA LYS A 162 8.63 -13.67 3.14
C LYS A 162 7.26 -13.02 3.35
N LEU A 163 7.13 -11.70 3.18
CA LEU A 163 5.86 -10.99 3.38
C LEU A 163 4.76 -11.50 2.46
N LYS A 164 5.08 -11.90 1.24
CA LYS A 164 4.10 -12.43 0.28
C LYS A 164 3.28 -13.58 0.86
N GLU A 165 3.95 -14.61 1.36
CA GLU A 165 3.26 -15.81 1.87
C GLU A 165 2.55 -15.53 3.21
N VAL A 166 3.15 -14.70 4.06
CA VAL A 166 2.53 -14.27 5.32
C VAL A 166 1.23 -13.52 5.04
N TYR A 167 1.24 -12.56 4.11
CA TYR A 167 0.06 -11.76 3.79
C TYR A 167 -1.02 -12.55 3.06
N ARG A 168 -0.62 -13.51 2.21
CA ARG A 168 -1.56 -14.45 1.57
C ARG A 168 -2.34 -15.22 2.64
N SER A 169 -1.63 -15.83 3.60
CA SER A 169 -2.26 -16.57 4.69
C SER A 169 -3.20 -15.70 5.54
N ILE A 170 -2.83 -14.44 5.75
CA ILE A 170 -3.66 -13.47 6.48
C ILE A 170 -4.91 -13.12 5.67
N ALA A 171 -4.76 -12.85 4.37
CA ALA A 171 -5.88 -12.56 3.49
C ALA A 171 -6.90 -13.71 3.46
N ASP A 172 -6.41 -14.94 3.35
CA ASP A 172 -7.25 -16.15 3.37
C ASP A 172 -8.01 -16.27 4.70
N LYS A 173 -7.33 -16.00 5.83
CA LYS A 173 -7.94 -16.02 7.18
C LYS A 173 -9.04 -14.98 7.36
N HIS A 174 -8.82 -13.76 6.85
CA HIS A 174 -9.77 -12.65 6.97
C HIS A 174 -10.83 -12.64 5.86
N GLY A 175 -10.68 -13.47 4.83
CA GLY A 175 -11.58 -13.51 3.67
C GLY A 175 -11.49 -12.25 2.78
N VAL A 176 -10.40 -11.51 2.86
CA VAL A 176 -10.15 -10.31 2.04
C VAL A 176 -9.47 -10.67 0.72
N ASN A 177 -9.57 -9.79 -0.26
CA ASN A 177 -8.87 -9.98 -1.51
C ASN A 177 -7.36 -9.81 -1.34
N PHE A 178 -6.57 -10.55 -2.13
CA PHE A 178 -5.11 -10.52 -2.06
C PHE A 178 -4.46 -10.26 -3.43
N LEU A 179 -3.41 -9.45 -3.43
CA LEU A 179 -2.49 -9.24 -4.55
C LEU A 179 -1.05 -9.19 -4.02
N ALA A 180 -0.13 -9.93 -4.63
CA ALA A 180 1.29 -9.77 -4.34
C ALA A 180 1.91 -8.81 -5.35
N ALA A 181 2.41 -7.65 -4.91
CA ALA A 181 3.08 -6.71 -5.80
C ALA A 181 4.34 -7.31 -6.43
N SER A 182 5.04 -8.19 -5.70
CA SER A 182 6.23 -8.91 -6.18
C SER A 182 5.96 -9.86 -7.37
N ASP A 183 4.70 -10.27 -7.60
CA ASP A 183 4.34 -11.07 -8.78
C ASP A 183 4.15 -10.20 -10.05
N VAL A 184 4.08 -8.89 -9.89
CA VAL A 184 3.76 -7.95 -10.96
C VAL A 184 4.93 -7.05 -11.28
N VAL A 185 5.64 -6.55 -10.25
CA VAL A 185 6.70 -5.55 -10.36
C VAL A 185 7.88 -5.89 -9.45
N LYS A 186 9.02 -5.28 -9.75
CA LYS A 186 10.22 -5.29 -8.91
C LYS A 186 10.58 -3.87 -8.52
N ALA A 187 11.34 -3.72 -7.45
CA ALA A 187 11.95 -2.46 -7.08
C ALA A 187 12.89 -1.95 -8.18
N SER A 188 12.97 -0.65 -8.34
CA SER A 188 13.90 -0.02 -9.25
C SER A 188 15.36 -0.33 -8.84
N PRO A 189 16.25 -0.66 -9.77
CA PRO A 189 17.66 -0.88 -9.44
C PRO A 189 18.37 0.39 -8.95
N ILE A 190 17.73 1.56 -9.04
CA ILE A 190 18.30 2.84 -8.58
C ILE A 190 18.42 2.83 -7.06
N ASP A 191 17.39 2.37 -6.34
CA ASP A 191 17.37 2.36 -4.88
C ASP A 191 16.99 1.00 -4.27
N ASP A 192 16.60 0.03 -5.08
CA ASP A 192 16.16 -1.31 -4.67
C ASP A 192 14.94 -1.31 -3.70
N GLU A 193 14.16 -0.23 -3.69
CA GLU A 193 13.02 -0.07 -2.77
C GLU A 193 11.75 0.42 -3.50
N HIS A 194 11.87 1.37 -4.43
CA HIS A 194 10.71 2.06 -4.97
C HIS A 194 10.36 1.63 -6.39
N MET A 195 9.10 1.82 -6.76
CA MET A 195 8.59 1.60 -8.12
C MET A 195 9.07 2.72 -9.05
N ASP A 196 9.64 2.36 -10.19
CA ASP A 196 9.79 3.30 -11.30
C ASP A 196 8.45 3.55 -12.02
N ALA A 197 8.45 4.47 -13.00
CA ALA A 197 7.24 4.83 -13.73
C ALA A 197 6.57 3.65 -14.45
N GLU A 198 7.37 2.71 -14.99
CA GLU A 198 6.84 1.52 -15.66
C GLU A 198 6.24 0.52 -14.65
N ALA A 199 6.89 0.34 -13.49
CA ALA A 199 6.36 -0.46 -12.40
C ALA A 199 5.02 0.12 -11.88
N HIS A 200 4.93 1.44 -11.71
CA HIS A 200 3.67 2.10 -11.37
C HIS A 200 2.56 1.79 -12.38
N ARG A 201 2.86 1.80 -13.68
CA ARG A 201 1.89 1.48 -14.73
C ARG A 201 1.41 0.03 -14.64
N LYS A 202 2.34 -0.93 -14.57
CA LYS A 202 2.02 -2.37 -14.46
C LYS A 202 1.22 -2.68 -13.19
N PHE A 203 1.62 -2.06 -12.08
CA PHE A 203 0.94 -2.26 -10.81
C PHE A 203 -0.49 -1.70 -10.84
N ALA A 204 -0.72 -0.52 -11.43
CA ALA A 204 -2.05 0.04 -11.62
C ALA A 204 -2.97 -0.88 -12.44
N ASP A 205 -2.42 -1.51 -13.51
CA ASP A 205 -3.15 -2.48 -14.32
C ASP A 205 -3.54 -3.73 -13.52
N ALA A 206 -2.62 -4.25 -12.72
CA ALA A 206 -2.86 -5.42 -11.88
C ALA A 206 -3.90 -5.14 -10.79
N VAL A 207 -3.80 -3.99 -10.12
CA VAL A 207 -4.80 -3.57 -9.11
C VAL A 207 -6.17 -3.42 -9.75
N TYR A 208 -6.27 -2.73 -10.89
CA TYR A 208 -7.53 -2.59 -11.61
C TYR A 208 -8.15 -3.94 -11.94
N ASN A 209 -7.38 -4.84 -12.56
CA ASN A 209 -7.86 -6.17 -12.93
C ASN A 209 -8.33 -6.97 -11.70
N LYS A 210 -7.62 -6.85 -10.57
CA LYS A 210 -8.01 -7.51 -9.33
C LYS A 210 -9.32 -6.94 -8.79
N LEU A 211 -9.50 -5.62 -8.79
CA LEU A 211 -10.70 -4.96 -8.32
C LEU A 211 -11.94 -5.32 -9.14
N ILE A 212 -11.85 -5.32 -10.48
CA ILE A 212 -12.99 -5.67 -11.34
C ILE A 212 -13.34 -7.16 -11.26
N ALA A 213 -12.36 -8.04 -10.98
CA ALA A 213 -12.60 -9.48 -10.84
C ALA A 213 -13.23 -9.87 -9.49
N SER A 214 -12.90 -9.14 -8.41
CA SER A 214 -13.26 -9.50 -7.04
C SER A 214 -14.34 -8.61 -6.43
N ALA A 215 -14.48 -7.38 -6.89
CA ALA A 215 -15.45 -6.44 -6.36
C ALA A 215 -16.50 -6.11 -7.40
N ARG A 216 -17.77 -6.01 -7.00
CA ARG A 216 -18.85 -5.47 -7.83
C ARG A 216 -18.71 -3.94 -7.97
N ILE A 217 -17.47 -3.47 -8.30
CA ILE A 217 -17.18 -2.04 -8.44
C ILE A 217 -17.89 -1.47 -9.66
N VAL A 218 -18.12 -2.30 -10.67
CA VAL A 218 -18.65 -1.92 -12.00
C VAL A 218 -20.04 -2.55 -12.22
N ALA A 219 -20.92 -2.49 -11.23
CA ALA A 219 -22.32 -2.90 -11.41
C ALA A 219 -23.26 -1.72 -11.17
#